data_42f993171341d1523f6760578b017cfa
#
_entry.id   42f993171341d1523f6760578b017cfa
#
_cell.length_a   1.000
_cell.length_b   1.000
_cell.length_c   1.000
_cell.angle_alpha   90.00
_cell.angle_beta   90.00
_cell.angle_gamma   90.00
#
_symmetry.space_group_name_H-M   'P 1'
#
loop_
_entity.id
_entity.type
_entity.pdbx_description
1 polymer ?
#
loop_
_entity_poly.entity_id
_entity_poly.type
_entity_poly.pdbx_seq_one_letter_code
_entity_poly.pdbx_strand_id
1 'polypeptide(L)'
;MRQIIAIGGGGFGRTTKSKLIENYILRQSPEKKPSICFIPTATGDADPYIESFYAVFSQLNCVPSHIGLFKRTINLEAHIEKQNIVFVGGGNTKSMLAVWKAWGLDKILRRAYKRGVVMSGVSAGAICWFENGLTDSWEEGLKLMPCLGFAPGSCAPHYDEEPERRPATKQLLIGGRITSMYGIEGGAALHFINEKPIKTVQFEKEKRSYLVTLKSNKTSDEKPLRPEKIIY
;
A
#
# COMPACT_ATOMS: atom_id res chain seq x y z
N MET A 1 -11.49 -2.81 14.89
CA MET A 1 -10.01 -2.70 14.81
C MET A 1 -9.68 -2.15 13.43
N ARG A 2 -8.88 -1.08 13.31
CA ARG A 2 -8.46 -0.51 12.02
C ARG A 2 -7.14 -1.12 11.61
N GLN A 3 -7.02 -1.51 10.34
CA GLN A 3 -5.82 -2.18 9.82
C GLN A 3 -5.38 -1.60 8.49
N ILE A 4 -4.06 -1.43 8.31
CA ILE A 4 -3.43 -1.05 7.04
C ILE A 4 -2.26 -1.98 6.78
N ILE A 5 -2.20 -2.58 5.59
CA ILE A 5 -1.11 -3.45 5.14
C ILE A 5 -0.44 -2.78 3.95
N ALA A 6 0.68 -2.12 4.21
CA ALA A 6 1.48 -1.44 3.20
C ALA A 6 2.57 -2.39 2.68
N ILE A 7 2.54 -2.71 1.38
CA ILE A 7 3.42 -3.68 0.73
C ILE A 7 4.40 -2.94 -0.17
N GLY A 8 5.71 -3.19 0.02
CA GLY A 8 6.76 -2.51 -0.74
C GLY A 8 6.77 -2.83 -2.23
N GLY A 9 6.48 -4.07 -2.58
CA GLY A 9 6.42 -4.59 -3.95
C GLY A 9 6.07 -6.07 -3.94
N GLY A 10 5.68 -6.63 -5.10
CA GLY A 10 5.31 -8.04 -5.24
C GLY A 10 3.81 -8.26 -5.42
N GLY A 11 3.37 -9.50 -5.19
CA GLY A 11 1.99 -9.92 -5.35
C GLY A 11 1.56 -10.20 -6.79
N PHE A 12 0.27 -10.38 -7.00
CA PHE A 12 -0.32 -10.82 -8.28
C PHE A 12 0.00 -9.92 -9.49
N GLY A 13 0.35 -8.67 -9.27
CA GLY A 13 0.79 -7.78 -10.35
C GLY A 13 2.18 -8.10 -10.91
N ARG A 14 2.98 -8.88 -10.19
CA ARG A 14 4.32 -9.34 -10.64
C ARG A 14 4.40 -10.84 -10.88
N THR A 15 3.74 -11.63 -10.03
CA THR A 15 3.72 -13.08 -10.14
C THR A 15 2.42 -13.67 -9.62
N THR A 16 1.87 -14.63 -10.35
CA THR A 16 0.69 -15.39 -9.95
C THR A 16 1.05 -16.72 -9.26
N LYS A 17 2.34 -17.07 -9.20
CA LYS A 17 2.83 -18.34 -8.62
C LYS A 17 2.77 -18.37 -7.11
N SER A 18 3.29 -17.32 -6.46
CA SER A 18 3.24 -17.19 -5.01
C SER A 18 1.97 -16.43 -4.63
N LYS A 19 1.19 -16.95 -3.70
CA LYS A 19 -0.03 -16.32 -3.17
C LYS A 19 0.13 -15.94 -1.70
N LEU A 20 1.37 -15.73 -1.25
CA LEU A 20 1.69 -15.48 0.16
C LEU A 20 1.13 -14.13 0.63
N ILE A 21 1.28 -13.09 -0.19
CA ILE A 21 0.78 -11.74 0.08
C ILE A 21 -0.75 -11.76 0.15
N GLU A 22 -1.39 -12.34 -0.86
CA GLU A 22 -2.83 -12.43 -1.00
C GLU A 22 -3.47 -13.19 0.17
N ASN A 23 -2.92 -14.35 0.50
CA ASN A 23 -3.35 -15.15 1.65
C ASN A 23 -3.15 -14.42 2.99
N TYR A 24 -2.05 -13.67 3.13
CA TYR A 24 -1.83 -12.88 4.34
C TYR A 24 -2.91 -11.82 4.51
N ILE A 25 -3.23 -11.09 3.44
CA ILE A 25 -4.26 -10.04 3.45
C ILE A 25 -5.61 -10.63 3.80
N LEU A 26 -6.02 -11.72 3.15
CA LEU A 26 -7.33 -12.35 3.39
C LEU A 26 -7.50 -12.81 4.84
N ARG A 27 -6.43 -13.30 5.47
CA ARG A 27 -6.42 -13.74 6.88
C ARG A 27 -6.57 -12.60 7.90
N GLN A 28 -6.49 -11.35 7.49
CA GLN A 28 -6.68 -10.22 8.41
C GLN A 28 -8.16 -9.85 8.61
N SER A 29 -9.06 -10.35 7.77
CA SER A 29 -10.49 -10.28 8.00
C SER A 29 -10.95 -11.38 8.97
N PRO A 30 -11.92 -11.09 9.87
CA PRO A 30 -12.54 -12.11 10.71
C PRO A 30 -13.48 -13.07 9.93
N GLU A 31 -13.86 -12.69 8.72
CA GLU A 31 -14.75 -13.46 7.88
C GLU A 31 -14.05 -14.69 7.29
N LYS A 32 -14.72 -15.85 7.31
CA LYS A 32 -14.19 -17.08 6.71
C LYS A 32 -14.03 -16.98 5.19
N LYS A 33 -14.90 -16.22 4.53
CA LYS A 33 -14.87 -15.94 3.09
C LYS A 33 -15.02 -14.44 2.86
N PRO A 34 -13.96 -13.64 3.07
CA PRO A 34 -14.05 -12.19 3.00
C PRO A 34 -14.35 -11.68 1.60
N SER A 35 -15.11 -10.60 1.51
CA SER A 35 -15.23 -9.79 0.30
C SER A 35 -14.02 -8.87 0.18
N ILE A 36 -13.39 -8.86 -1.00
CA ILE A 36 -12.24 -8.02 -1.31
C ILE A 36 -12.49 -7.20 -2.56
N CYS A 37 -12.26 -5.89 -2.47
CA CYS A 37 -12.38 -4.97 -3.58
C CYS A 37 -10.99 -4.51 -4.06
N PHE A 38 -10.68 -4.76 -5.32
CA PHE A 38 -9.49 -4.23 -5.97
C PHE A 38 -9.76 -2.84 -6.56
N ILE A 39 -8.82 -1.91 -6.36
CA ILE A 39 -8.87 -0.55 -6.92
C ILE A 39 -7.64 -0.35 -7.81
N PRO A 40 -7.76 -0.49 -9.15
CA PRO A 40 -6.64 -0.41 -10.09
C PRO A 40 -6.35 1.02 -10.59
N THR A 41 -6.94 2.05 -10.00
CA THR A 41 -6.91 3.43 -10.50
C THR A 41 -5.51 3.95 -10.83
N ALA A 42 -4.48 3.52 -10.08
CA ALA A 42 -3.10 3.95 -10.31
C ALA A 42 -2.52 3.56 -11.69
N THR A 43 -3.11 2.57 -12.36
CA THR A 43 -2.79 2.15 -13.74
C THR A 43 -3.82 2.62 -14.77
N GLY A 44 -4.74 3.50 -14.40
CA GLY A 44 -5.86 3.91 -15.27
C GLY A 44 -6.86 2.80 -15.51
N ASP A 45 -7.09 1.95 -14.52
CA ASP A 45 -7.98 0.78 -14.59
C ASP A 45 -7.59 -0.21 -15.70
N ALA A 46 -6.29 -0.46 -15.85
CA ALA A 46 -5.75 -1.33 -16.90
C ALA A 46 -6.34 -2.75 -16.83
N ASP A 47 -7.01 -3.19 -17.90
CA ASP A 47 -7.66 -4.50 -17.97
C ASP A 47 -6.71 -5.67 -17.65
N PRO A 48 -5.43 -5.73 -18.12
CA PRO A 48 -4.53 -6.82 -17.76
C PRO A 48 -4.24 -6.94 -16.27
N TYR A 49 -4.26 -5.81 -15.54
CA TYR A 49 -4.06 -5.83 -14.09
C TYR A 49 -5.30 -6.33 -13.34
N ILE A 50 -6.49 -5.97 -13.84
CA ILE A 50 -7.77 -6.49 -13.34
C ILE A 50 -7.86 -8.00 -13.60
N GLU A 51 -7.48 -8.46 -14.79
CA GLU A 51 -7.42 -9.89 -15.13
C GLU A 51 -6.48 -10.67 -14.20
N SER A 52 -5.28 -10.13 -13.95
CA SER A 52 -4.32 -10.74 -13.02
C SER A 52 -4.88 -10.85 -11.59
N PHE A 53 -5.62 -9.84 -11.15
CA PHE A 53 -6.31 -9.87 -9.86
C PHE A 53 -7.31 -11.04 -9.81
N TYR A 54 -8.21 -11.15 -10.78
CA TYR A 54 -9.19 -12.23 -10.81
C TYR A 54 -8.55 -13.60 -11.00
N ALA A 55 -7.50 -13.72 -11.83
CA ALA A 55 -6.77 -14.97 -12.04
C ALA A 55 -6.24 -15.57 -10.73
N VAL A 56 -5.88 -14.72 -9.76
CA VAL A 56 -5.39 -15.16 -8.45
C VAL A 56 -6.53 -15.28 -7.43
N PHE A 57 -7.31 -14.22 -7.22
CA PHE A 57 -8.27 -14.17 -6.13
C PHE A 57 -9.50 -15.06 -6.34
N SER A 58 -9.87 -15.41 -7.58
CA SER A 58 -10.93 -16.40 -7.85
C SER A 58 -10.55 -17.83 -7.43
N GLN A 59 -9.25 -18.09 -7.22
CA GLN A 59 -8.75 -19.38 -6.72
C GLN A 59 -8.61 -19.42 -5.20
N LEU A 60 -8.85 -18.30 -4.53
CA LEU A 60 -8.73 -18.17 -3.07
C LEU A 60 -10.12 -18.14 -2.42
N ASN A 61 -10.17 -18.44 -1.12
CA ASN A 61 -11.44 -18.44 -0.38
C ASN A 61 -11.89 -17.01 -0.04
N CYS A 62 -12.35 -16.27 -1.04
CA CYS A 62 -12.86 -14.90 -0.92
C CYS A 62 -13.94 -14.61 -1.97
N VAL A 63 -14.53 -13.42 -1.92
CA VAL A 63 -15.44 -12.89 -2.93
C VAL A 63 -14.76 -11.68 -3.58
N PRO A 64 -14.06 -11.86 -4.72
CA PRO A 64 -13.34 -10.77 -5.38
C PRO A 64 -14.28 -9.85 -6.15
N SER A 65 -14.00 -8.56 -6.11
CA SER A 65 -14.64 -7.52 -6.91
C SER A 65 -13.64 -6.41 -7.21
N HIS A 66 -13.95 -5.51 -8.14
CA HIS A 66 -13.14 -4.32 -8.40
C HIS A 66 -13.99 -3.08 -8.64
N ILE A 67 -13.36 -1.92 -8.56
CA ILE A 67 -13.94 -0.63 -8.93
C ILE A 67 -13.14 -0.04 -10.08
N GLY A 68 -13.82 0.27 -11.20
CA GLY A 68 -13.28 1.09 -12.29
C GLY A 68 -13.79 2.52 -12.20
N LEU A 69 -12.91 3.51 -12.39
CA LEU A 69 -13.23 4.93 -12.34
C LEU A 69 -13.10 5.64 -13.70
N PHE A 70 -12.55 4.97 -14.71
CA PHE A 70 -12.35 5.50 -16.07
C PHE A 70 -13.39 4.99 -17.07
N LYS A 71 -14.37 4.20 -16.61
CA LYS A 71 -15.53 3.71 -17.37
C LYS A 71 -16.80 4.11 -16.61
N ARG A 72 -17.96 3.63 -17.07
CA ARG A 72 -19.22 3.83 -16.33
C ARG A 72 -19.14 3.20 -14.94
N THR A 73 -19.22 4.05 -13.91
CA THR A 73 -18.94 3.65 -12.52
C THR A 73 -20.21 3.30 -11.75
N ILE A 74 -20.09 2.31 -10.89
CA ILE A 74 -21.14 1.85 -9.97
C ILE A 74 -21.32 2.84 -8.80
N ASN A 75 -22.32 2.60 -7.94
CA ASN A 75 -22.41 3.30 -6.67
C ASN A 75 -21.25 2.89 -5.75
N LEU A 76 -20.24 3.76 -5.65
CA LEU A 76 -18.99 3.52 -4.92
C LEU A 76 -19.22 3.27 -3.44
N GLU A 77 -20.08 4.06 -2.80
CA GLU A 77 -20.35 3.95 -1.37
C GLU A 77 -21.02 2.61 -1.05
N ALA A 78 -22.11 2.29 -1.74
CA ALA A 78 -22.81 1.02 -1.55
C ALA A 78 -21.95 -0.21 -1.86
N HIS A 79 -20.96 -0.07 -2.78
CA HIS A 79 -20.04 -1.16 -3.10
C HIS A 79 -18.97 -1.34 -2.01
N ILE A 80 -18.34 -0.26 -1.56
CA ILE A 80 -17.30 -0.28 -0.52
C ILE A 80 -17.89 -0.68 0.85
N GLU A 81 -19.14 -0.33 1.12
CA GLU A 81 -19.82 -0.72 2.37
C GLU A 81 -19.93 -2.24 2.57
N LYS A 82 -19.99 -2.99 1.50
CA LYS A 82 -20.09 -4.46 1.52
C LYS A 82 -18.72 -5.17 1.60
N GLN A 83 -17.62 -4.42 1.58
CA GLN A 83 -16.29 -5.02 1.57
C GLN A 83 -15.73 -5.24 2.97
N ASN A 84 -15.02 -6.33 3.13
CA ASN A 84 -14.19 -6.61 4.31
C ASN A 84 -12.77 -6.09 4.12
N ILE A 85 -12.31 -6.08 2.86
CA ILE A 85 -10.94 -5.72 2.49
C ILE A 85 -10.96 -4.84 1.24
N VAL A 86 -10.11 -3.81 1.23
CA VAL A 86 -9.76 -3.03 0.04
C VAL A 86 -8.31 -3.28 -0.29
N PHE A 87 -8.03 -3.62 -1.54
CA PHE A 87 -6.67 -3.74 -2.09
C PHE A 87 -6.45 -2.71 -3.19
N VAL A 88 -5.42 -1.88 -3.01
CA VAL A 88 -5.05 -0.84 -3.99
C VAL A 88 -3.82 -1.27 -4.76
N GLY A 89 -3.89 -1.20 -6.09
CA GLY A 89 -2.80 -1.52 -6.98
C GLY A 89 -1.67 -0.49 -7.01
N GLY A 90 -0.53 -0.88 -7.57
CA GLY A 90 0.58 0.02 -7.89
C GLY A 90 0.33 0.85 -9.15
N GLY A 91 1.20 1.83 -9.42
CA GLY A 91 1.15 2.73 -10.56
C GLY A 91 1.34 4.20 -10.18
N ASN A 92 0.72 5.14 -10.89
CA ASN A 92 0.89 6.57 -10.66
C ASN A 92 0.04 7.07 -9.47
N THR A 93 0.69 7.36 -8.34
CA THR A 93 0.02 7.80 -7.12
C THR A 93 -0.67 9.14 -7.26
N LYS A 94 -0.05 10.09 -7.96
CA LYS A 94 -0.59 11.45 -8.16
C LYS A 94 -1.92 11.41 -8.90
N SER A 95 -1.93 10.71 -10.03
CA SER A 95 -3.14 10.55 -10.86
C SER A 95 -4.23 9.82 -10.09
N MET A 96 -3.89 8.73 -9.40
CA MET A 96 -4.81 7.97 -8.58
C MET A 96 -5.52 8.84 -7.53
N LEU A 97 -4.77 9.59 -6.72
CA LEU A 97 -5.35 10.41 -5.66
C LEU A 97 -6.17 11.59 -6.21
N ALA A 98 -5.78 12.17 -7.35
CA ALA A 98 -6.56 13.19 -8.02
C ALA A 98 -7.93 12.67 -8.49
N VAL A 99 -7.94 11.49 -9.12
CA VAL A 99 -9.17 10.81 -9.54
C VAL A 99 -10.04 10.46 -8.33
N TRP A 100 -9.46 9.89 -7.26
CA TRP A 100 -10.21 9.55 -6.05
C TRP A 100 -10.86 10.77 -5.40
N LYS A 101 -10.15 11.90 -5.35
CA LYS A 101 -10.70 13.17 -4.85
C LYS A 101 -11.87 13.65 -5.69
N ALA A 102 -11.77 13.58 -7.03
CA ALA A 102 -12.84 13.96 -7.94
C ALA A 102 -14.11 13.11 -7.77
N TRP A 103 -13.96 11.82 -7.49
CA TRP A 103 -15.06 10.88 -7.24
C TRP A 103 -15.52 10.83 -5.77
N GLY A 104 -14.85 11.51 -4.84
CA GLY A 104 -15.12 11.43 -3.40
C GLY A 104 -14.79 10.09 -2.78
N LEU A 105 -14.03 9.23 -3.48
CA LEU A 105 -13.65 7.89 -3.02
C LEU A 105 -12.72 7.96 -1.79
N ASP A 106 -11.89 8.97 -1.68
CA ASP A 106 -11.06 9.26 -0.52
C ASP A 106 -11.86 9.33 0.80
N LYS A 107 -13.02 10.00 0.75
CA LYS A 107 -13.94 10.13 1.89
C LYS A 107 -14.66 8.81 2.20
N ILE A 108 -15.07 8.09 1.16
CA ILE A 108 -15.71 6.77 1.29
C ILE A 108 -14.74 5.78 1.94
N LEU A 109 -13.49 5.71 1.46
CA LEU A 109 -12.45 4.86 2.03
C LEU A 109 -12.13 5.22 3.48
N ARG A 110 -12.11 6.51 3.84
CA ARG A 110 -11.91 6.93 5.22
C ARG A 110 -13.04 6.45 6.14
N ARG A 111 -14.29 6.50 5.69
CA ARG A 111 -15.43 5.95 6.46
C ARG A 111 -15.31 4.42 6.60
N ALA A 112 -14.97 3.73 5.51
CA ALA A 112 -14.76 2.27 5.52
C ALA A 112 -13.65 1.86 6.49
N TYR A 113 -12.50 2.55 6.45
CA TYR A 113 -11.38 2.34 7.37
C TYR A 113 -11.80 2.49 8.84
N LYS A 114 -12.57 3.56 9.16
CA LYS A 114 -13.08 3.79 10.52
C LYS A 114 -14.02 2.67 10.99
N ARG A 115 -14.76 2.04 10.08
CA ARG A 115 -15.62 0.88 10.39
C ARG A 115 -14.84 -0.43 10.56
N GLY A 116 -13.55 -0.46 10.22
CA GLY A 116 -12.69 -1.64 10.37
C GLY A 116 -12.51 -2.46 9.10
N VAL A 117 -12.86 -1.93 7.92
CA VAL A 117 -12.46 -2.51 6.63
C VAL A 117 -10.94 -2.50 6.56
N VAL A 118 -10.33 -3.63 6.22
CA VAL A 118 -8.88 -3.76 6.09
C VAL A 118 -8.42 -3.01 4.85
N MET A 119 -7.55 -2.01 5.02
CA MET A 119 -6.91 -1.32 3.91
C MET A 119 -5.60 -2.00 3.57
N SER A 120 -5.37 -2.29 2.31
CA SER A 120 -4.13 -2.88 1.85
C SER A 120 -3.73 -2.34 0.50
N GLY A 121 -2.48 -2.54 0.11
CA GLY A 121 -2.04 -2.16 -1.22
C GLY A 121 -0.53 -2.23 -1.39
N VAL A 122 -0.12 -2.18 -2.65
CA VAL A 122 1.28 -2.32 -3.09
C VAL A 122 1.75 -1.07 -3.79
N SER A 123 3.00 -0.64 -3.55
CA SER A 123 3.61 0.51 -4.23
C SER A 123 2.79 1.80 -4.03
N ALA A 124 2.20 2.38 -5.08
CA ALA A 124 1.26 3.50 -4.99
C ALA A 124 0.11 3.21 -4.00
N GLY A 125 -0.40 1.98 -4.02
CA GLY A 125 -1.43 1.51 -3.09
C GLY A 125 -0.94 1.31 -1.65
N ALA A 126 0.37 1.21 -1.42
CA ALA A 126 0.95 1.21 -0.07
C ALA A 126 1.06 2.64 0.46
N ILE A 127 1.67 3.54 -0.31
CA ILE A 127 1.96 4.90 0.14
C ILE A 127 0.72 5.78 0.30
N CYS A 128 -0.34 5.51 -0.46
CA CYS A 128 -1.56 6.33 -0.43
C CYS A 128 -2.21 6.41 0.96
N TRP A 129 -1.94 5.48 1.85
CA TRP A 129 -2.50 5.45 3.20
C TRP A 129 -1.77 6.35 4.19
N PHE A 130 -0.51 6.72 3.93
CA PHE A 130 0.30 7.53 4.85
C PHE A 130 -0.04 9.03 4.75
N GLU A 131 0.56 9.82 5.65
CA GLU A 131 0.51 11.30 5.55
C GLU A 131 1.25 11.77 4.30
N ASN A 132 2.43 11.15 4.02
CA ASN A 132 3.21 11.45 2.85
C ASN A 132 3.76 10.17 2.19
N GLY A 133 3.88 10.20 0.86
CA GLY A 133 4.49 9.14 0.07
C GLY A 133 5.67 9.66 -0.75
N LEU A 134 6.77 8.91 -0.80
CA LEU A 134 7.85 9.15 -1.75
C LEU A 134 7.50 8.43 -3.05
N THR A 135 7.27 9.18 -4.12
CA THR A 135 6.74 8.67 -5.39
C THR A 135 7.45 9.25 -6.60
N ASP A 136 7.53 8.45 -7.65
CA ASP A 136 8.05 8.73 -8.98
C ASP A 136 6.96 9.17 -9.98
N SER A 137 5.82 9.65 -9.48
CA SER A 137 4.67 10.03 -10.32
C SER A 137 4.94 11.18 -11.30
N TRP A 138 6.11 11.78 -11.28
CA TRP A 138 6.57 12.85 -12.18
C TRP A 138 7.80 12.41 -12.98
N GLU A 139 7.95 12.94 -14.19
CA GLU A 139 9.09 12.67 -15.07
C GLU A 139 10.45 13.07 -14.41
N GLU A 140 10.46 14.14 -13.63
CA GLU A 140 11.68 14.64 -12.97
C GLU A 140 12.15 13.79 -11.78
N GLY A 141 11.52 12.64 -11.53
CA GLY A 141 11.93 11.67 -10.51
C GLY A 141 11.16 11.75 -9.20
N LEU A 142 11.78 11.27 -8.13
CA LEU A 142 11.14 11.08 -6.83
C LEU A 142 10.77 12.39 -6.15
N LYS A 143 9.51 12.50 -5.73
CA LYS A 143 9.00 13.63 -4.95
C LYS A 143 8.21 13.14 -3.73
N LEU A 144 8.28 13.91 -2.65
CA LEU A 144 7.42 13.72 -1.49
C LEU A 144 6.06 14.33 -1.78
N MET A 145 5.00 13.56 -1.61
CA MET A 145 3.63 13.98 -1.90
C MET A 145 2.71 13.71 -0.71
N PRO A 146 1.85 14.67 -0.32
CA PRO A 146 0.77 14.41 0.64
C PRO A 146 -0.19 13.34 0.12
N CYS A 147 -0.56 12.41 1.01
CA CYS A 147 -1.48 11.32 0.73
C CYS A 147 -2.71 11.37 1.66
N LEU A 148 -3.37 10.26 1.94
CA LEU A 148 -4.64 10.24 2.66
C LEU A 148 -4.51 10.41 4.19
N GLY A 149 -3.34 10.17 4.78
CA GLY A 149 -3.10 10.29 6.21
C GLY A 149 -3.96 9.36 7.07
N PHE A 150 -4.09 8.09 6.67
CA PHE A 150 -4.71 7.05 7.52
C PHE A 150 -3.66 6.45 8.46
N ALA A 151 -2.42 6.30 8.00
CA ALA A 151 -1.26 5.95 8.81
C ALA A 151 -0.36 7.18 9.00
N PRO A 152 0.23 7.38 10.18
CA PRO A 152 1.13 8.50 10.43
C PRO A 152 2.47 8.32 9.72
N GLY A 153 3.14 9.44 9.43
CA GLY A 153 4.47 9.50 8.88
C GLY A 153 4.54 9.37 7.37
N SER A 154 5.74 9.07 6.87
CA SER A 154 6.04 9.00 5.45
C SER A 154 6.45 7.59 5.03
N CYS A 155 6.17 7.19 3.78
CA CYS A 155 6.49 5.86 3.28
C CYS A 155 7.20 5.90 1.92
N ALA A 156 8.21 5.04 1.74
CA ALA A 156 8.92 4.75 0.50
C ALA A 156 8.83 3.24 0.20
N PRO A 157 8.05 2.81 -0.79
CA PRO A 157 8.03 1.42 -1.27
C PRO A 157 9.25 1.16 -2.17
N HIS A 158 9.45 -0.06 -2.65
CA HIS A 158 10.56 -0.45 -3.53
C HIS A 158 11.94 0.00 -2.99
N TYR A 159 12.10 -0.04 -1.66
CA TYR A 159 13.21 0.60 -0.97
C TYR A 159 14.57 -0.03 -1.29
N ASP A 160 14.59 -1.24 -1.81
CA ASP A 160 15.74 -2.00 -2.30
C ASP A 160 15.82 -2.08 -3.84
N GLU A 161 14.67 -1.96 -4.51
CA GLU A 161 14.58 -2.18 -5.95
C GLU A 161 14.91 -0.92 -6.76
N GLU A 162 14.66 0.26 -6.18
CA GLU A 162 14.91 1.56 -6.81
C GLU A 162 16.03 2.30 -6.07
N PRO A 163 17.25 2.37 -6.65
CA PRO A 163 18.44 2.89 -5.98
C PRO A 163 18.31 4.33 -5.46
N GLU A 164 17.45 5.13 -6.10
CA GLU A 164 17.25 6.54 -5.78
C GLU A 164 16.45 6.75 -4.49
N ARG A 165 15.73 5.75 -3.99
CA ARG A 165 14.84 5.87 -2.81
C ARG A 165 15.62 6.19 -1.54
N ARG A 166 16.74 5.53 -1.31
CA ARG A 166 17.59 5.76 -0.11
C ARG A 166 18.22 7.15 -0.11
N PRO A 167 18.88 7.62 -1.19
CA PRO A 167 19.38 8.99 -1.26
C PRO A 167 18.30 10.05 -1.12
N ALA A 168 17.15 9.89 -1.79
CA ALA A 168 16.04 10.83 -1.69
C ALA A 168 15.46 10.92 -0.26
N THR A 169 15.30 9.79 0.42
CA THR A 169 14.89 9.74 1.82
C THR A 169 15.86 10.50 2.71
N LYS A 170 17.17 10.28 2.54
CA LYS A 170 18.21 10.99 3.28
C LYS A 170 18.15 12.51 3.07
N GLN A 171 17.99 12.95 1.83
CA GLN A 171 17.88 14.37 1.50
C GLN A 171 16.65 15.01 2.15
N LEU A 172 15.48 14.33 2.15
CA LEU A 172 14.27 14.81 2.78
C LEU A 172 14.42 14.95 4.31
N LEU A 173 15.10 14.01 4.95
CA LEU A 173 15.43 14.06 6.38
C LEU A 173 16.37 15.22 6.72
N ILE A 174 17.48 15.38 5.96
CA ILE A 174 18.45 16.46 6.16
C ILE A 174 17.81 17.83 5.93
N GLY A 175 16.92 17.94 4.93
CA GLY A 175 16.19 19.17 4.63
C GLY A 175 15.03 19.46 5.59
N GLY A 176 14.82 18.64 6.61
CA GLY A 176 13.71 18.81 7.59
C GLY A 176 12.30 18.69 7.01
N ARG A 177 12.18 18.10 5.79
CA ARG A 177 10.90 17.91 5.13
C ARG A 177 10.07 16.78 5.75
N ILE A 178 10.74 15.84 6.38
CA ILE A 178 10.18 14.71 7.14
C ILE A 178 11.04 14.47 8.39
N THR A 179 10.44 13.87 9.42
CA THR A 179 11.14 13.44 10.65
C THR A 179 11.55 11.98 10.59
N SER A 180 10.81 11.18 9.83
CA SER A 180 11.07 9.75 9.62
C SER A 180 10.46 9.26 8.31
N MET A 181 10.96 8.12 7.83
CA MET A 181 10.45 7.42 6.65
C MET A 181 10.35 5.93 6.95
N TYR A 182 9.24 5.31 6.62
CA TYR A 182 9.15 3.86 6.52
C TYR A 182 9.62 3.42 5.14
N GLY A 183 10.80 2.81 5.05
CA GLY A 183 11.30 2.17 3.85
C GLY A 183 10.82 0.73 3.80
N ILE A 184 10.10 0.32 2.75
CA ILE A 184 9.55 -1.03 2.61
C ILE A 184 10.11 -1.66 1.34
N GLU A 185 10.86 -2.75 1.49
CA GLU A 185 11.45 -3.50 0.37
C GLU A 185 10.40 -4.31 -0.38
N GLY A 186 10.68 -4.64 -1.65
CA GLY A 186 9.89 -5.61 -2.41
C GLY A 186 9.86 -6.94 -1.68
N GLY A 187 8.69 -7.63 -1.65
CA GLY A 187 8.54 -8.86 -0.88
C GLY A 187 8.44 -8.68 0.65
N ALA A 188 8.31 -7.44 1.13
CA ALA A 188 8.04 -7.12 2.53
C ALA A 188 6.81 -6.24 2.68
N ALA A 189 6.23 -6.23 3.88
CA ALA A 189 5.13 -5.35 4.25
C ALA A 189 5.24 -4.82 5.68
N LEU A 190 4.60 -3.69 5.90
CA LEU A 190 4.38 -3.10 7.21
C LEU A 190 2.88 -3.10 7.53
N HIS A 191 2.50 -3.70 8.64
CA HIS A 191 1.12 -3.84 9.06
C HIS A 191 0.84 -2.95 10.26
N PHE A 192 -0.04 -1.97 10.06
CA PHE A 192 -0.53 -1.07 11.10
C PHE A 192 -1.82 -1.59 11.70
N ILE A 193 -1.92 -1.47 13.02
CA ILE A 193 -3.15 -1.71 13.78
C ILE A 193 -3.42 -0.47 14.62
N ASN A 194 -4.59 0.15 14.42
CA ASN A 194 -4.98 1.40 15.08
C ASN A 194 -3.86 2.46 15.00
N GLU A 195 -3.38 2.72 13.77
CA GLU A 195 -2.35 3.70 13.39
C GLU A 195 -0.95 3.45 13.98
N LYS A 196 -0.73 2.27 14.61
CA LYS A 196 0.59 1.87 15.12
C LYS A 196 1.19 0.78 14.24
N PRO A 197 2.47 0.87 13.85
CA PRO A 197 3.15 -0.20 13.11
C PRO A 197 3.44 -1.36 14.07
N ILE A 198 2.61 -2.39 14.04
CA ILE A 198 2.68 -3.50 14.99
C ILE A 198 3.45 -4.68 14.40
N LYS A 199 3.30 -4.93 13.09
CA LYS A 199 3.86 -6.11 12.45
C LYS A 199 4.66 -5.73 11.22
N THR A 200 5.84 -6.32 11.07
CA THR A 200 6.51 -6.42 9.79
C THR A 200 6.36 -7.85 9.28
N VAL A 201 6.11 -7.97 7.99
CA VAL A 201 5.88 -9.27 7.34
C VAL A 201 6.91 -9.44 6.25
N GLN A 202 7.51 -10.62 6.21
CA GLN A 202 8.50 -11.01 5.21
C GLN A 202 7.89 -12.11 4.34
N PHE A 203 7.68 -11.83 3.07
CA PHE A 203 7.15 -12.77 2.07
C PHE A 203 8.25 -13.40 1.21
N GLU A 204 9.42 -12.74 1.15
CA GLU A 204 10.59 -13.23 0.46
C GLU A 204 11.80 -13.18 1.40
N LYS A 205 12.72 -14.14 1.23
CA LYS A 205 13.90 -14.27 2.08
C LYS A 205 14.69 -12.97 2.12
N GLU A 206 15.10 -12.54 3.33
CA GLU A 206 15.94 -11.37 3.61
C GLU A 206 15.30 -10.00 3.34
N LYS A 207 14.06 -9.94 2.81
CA LYS A 207 13.35 -8.68 2.57
C LYS A 207 12.82 -8.06 3.87
N ARG A 208 12.92 -6.74 4.00
CA ARG A 208 12.69 -6.04 5.27
C ARG A 208 11.93 -4.73 5.10
N SER A 209 11.42 -4.25 6.22
CA SER A 209 10.96 -2.87 6.37
C SER A 209 11.87 -2.15 7.36
N TYR A 210 12.06 -0.85 7.16
CA TYR A 210 12.95 0.00 7.95
C TYR A 210 12.21 1.20 8.51
N LEU A 211 12.60 1.64 9.70
CA LEU A 211 12.36 3.01 10.15
C LEU A 211 13.65 3.82 9.94
N VAL A 212 13.55 4.82 9.07
CA VAL A 212 14.68 5.68 8.70
C VAL A 212 14.51 7.02 9.40
N THR A 213 15.52 7.43 10.14
CA THR A 213 15.56 8.69 10.88
C THR A 213 16.86 9.43 10.66
N LEU A 214 16.92 10.71 11.03
CA LEU A 214 18.16 11.47 11.00
C LEU A 214 18.90 11.27 12.32
N LYS A 215 20.20 10.91 12.23
CA LYS A 215 21.13 10.99 13.37
C LYS A 215 21.71 12.41 13.51
N SER A 216 22.32 12.71 14.67
CA SER A 216 23.25 13.83 14.81
C SER A 216 24.30 13.72 13.69
N ASN A 217 24.76 14.79 13.07
CA ASN A 217 25.77 14.82 12.00
C ASN A 217 25.26 14.62 10.56
N LYS A 218 23.97 14.84 10.27
CA LYS A 218 23.40 14.75 8.91
C LYS A 218 23.53 13.36 8.25
N THR A 219 23.64 12.31 9.06
CA THR A 219 23.59 10.93 8.59
C THR A 219 22.22 10.32 8.89
N SER A 220 21.71 9.50 7.97
CA SER A 220 20.50 8.71 8.22
C SER A 220 20.82 7.44 9.00
N ASP A 221 19.93 7.03 9.87
CA ASP A 221 19.92 5.73 10.54
C ASP A 221 18.79 4.90 9.95
N GLU A 222 19.12 3.77 9.35
CA GLU A 222 18.17 2.81 8.82
C GLU A 222 18.03 1.65 9.80
N LYS A 223 17.09 1.76 10.72
CA LYS A 223 16.81 0.71 11.69
C LYS A 223 15.87 -0.34 11.09
N PRO A 224 16.35 -1.57 10.83
CA PRO A 224 15.47 -2.62 10.35
C PRO A 224 14.44 -2.94 11.44
N LEU A 225 13.19 -3.01 11.02
CA LEU A 225 12.09 -3.45 11.84
C LEU A 225 12.11 -4.98 11.85
N ARG A 226 12.14 -5.59 13.04
CA ARG A 226 12.19 -7.06 13.15
C ARG A 226 10.89 -7.65 12.61
N PRO A 227 10.95 -8.62 11.69
CA PRO A 227 9.75 -9.29 11.23
C PRO A 227 9.14 -10.09 12.40
N GLU A 228 7.87 -9.82 12.67
CA GLU A 228 7.10 -10.63 13.63
C GLU A 228 6.63 -11.93 13.00
N LYS A 229 6.52 -11.95 11.66
CA LYS A 229 6.10 -13.12 10.90
C LYS A 229 6.89 -13.27 9.61
N ILE A 230 7.47 -14.46 9.45
CA ILE A 230 8.13 -14.92 8.24
C ILE A 230 7.16 -15.88 7.54
N ILE A 231 6.84 -15.61 6.28
CA ILE A 231 5.91 -16.42 5.47
C ILE A 231 6.62 -16.68 4.14
N TYR A 232 7.13 -17.90 3.95
CA TYR A 232 7.66 -18.37 2.67
C TYR A 232 6.87 -19.60 2.20
#